data_d588f20c92b05f84f2570cc47a634bc4
#
_entry.id   d588f20c92b05f84f2570cc47a634bc4
#
_cell.length_a   1.000
_cell.length_b   1.000
_cell.length_c   1.000
_cell.angle_alpha   90.00
_cell.angle_beta   90.00
_cell.angle_gamma   90.00
#
_symmetry.space_group_name_H-M   'P 1'
#
loop_
_entity.id
_entity.type
_entity.pdbx_description
1 polymer ?
#
loop_
_entity_poly.entity_id
_entity_poly.type
_entity_poly.pdbx_seq_one_letter_code
_entity_poly.pdbx_strand_id
1 'polypeptide(L)'
;VKKTALMVLLAAGLAHAEEPLRLDTHLDTPIHFGRAGWDIMTRHTYHDDMSQVDYPRMVEGGLDGGFFVLYTPQGPLTAQGYEAARDWALMRSVHIREMVAAHPDKFELAFTADDALRIKAAGKRVVFQSIENSYPLGTDLSLLETFRRLGVRMAGPAHFLDNQFADSATDKPHWHGFSPLGKKWVAEMNRLGLIIDGSHSSDEVFDQMLALSKAPIILSHSGCKAIYDHPRNLDDGRIRKLAEKGGVIQINSVYLSKRESDPAMSAVDDRLEVIDQLSPDEQARLIADYQAASANDHRPRANFDMFMQNLLHALQVAGVDHVGIGADWDGGGGVIGLEDVADLPKITTALKAAGYSDADVAKIWGGNVLRVMRAVEQVSAGMSAGH
;
A
#
# COMPACT_ATOMS: atom_id res chain seq x y z
N VAL A 1 18.79 -66.92 25.97
CA VAL A 1 19.02 -65.49 26.05
C VAL A 1 18.60 -64.89 24.73
N LYS A 2 17.38 -64.32 24.63
CA LYS A 2 16.91 -63.64 23.42
C LYS A 2 17.26 -62.16 23.58
N LYS A 3 18.05 -61.59 22.66
CA LYS A 3 18.32 -60.18 22.56
C LYS A 3 17.24 -59.54 21.71
N THR A 4 16.38 -58.72 22.31
CA THR A 4 15.42 -57.87 21.62
C THR A 4 16.12 -56.59 21.22
N ALA A 5 16.29 -56.36 19.93
CA ALA A 5 16.80 -55.09 19.38
C ALA A 5 15.67 -54.09 19.36
N LEU A 6 15.82 -52.98 20.09
CA LEU A 6 14.90 -51.84 20.10
C LEU A 6 15.29 -50.92 18.90
N MET A 7 14.45 -50.88 17.88
CA MET A 7 14.61 -50.04 16.73
C MET A 7 14.00 -48.66 17.05
N VAL A 8 14.86 -47.65 17.31
CA VAL A 8 14.41 -46.28 17.50
C VAL A 8 14.21 -45.66 16.10
N LEU A 9 12.95 -45.50 15.70
CA LEU A 9 12.61 -44.68 14.53
C LEU A 9 12.80 -43.21 14.87
N LEU A 10 13.88 -42.60 14.38
CA LEU A 10 13.96 -41.14 14.30
C LEU A 10 12.99 -40.67 13.21
N ALA A 11 11.86 -40.14 13.61
CA ALA A 11 11.02 -39.32 12.72
C ALA A 11 11.76 -37.99 12.48
N ALA A 12 12.46 -37.88 11.36
CA ALA A 12 12.93 -36.61 10.87
C ALA A 12 11.68 -35.82 10.44
N GLY A 13 11.21 -34.96 11.32
CA GLY A 13 10.24 -33.95 10.96
C GLY A 13 10.88 -33.03 9.92
N LEU A 14 10.42 -33.12 8.67
CA LEU A 14 10.65 -32.10 7.69
C LEU A 14 10.01 -30.83 8.26
N ALA A 15 10.81 -29.95 8.84
CA ALA A 15 10.40 -28.57 9.09
C ALA A 15 10.07 -28.00 7.71
N HIS A 16 8.78 -27.92 7.39
CA HIS A 16 8.35 -27.09 6.27
C HIS A 16 8.79 -25.69 6.65
N ALA A 17 9.68 -25.10 5.85
CA ALA A 17 9.98 -23.68 5.98
C ALA A 17 8.63 -22.94 5.92
N GLU A 18 8.33 -22.19 6.98
CA GLU A 18 7.10 -21.43 7.04
C GLU A 18 7.09 -20.46 5.88
N GLU A 19 6.03 -20.50 5.05
CA GLU A 19 5.90 -19.59 3.88
C GLU A 19 6.02 -18.14 4.36
N PRO A 20 6.79 -17.29 3.66
CA PRO A 20 6.99 -15.91 4.07
C PRO A 20 5.66 -15.17 4.15
N LEU A 21 5.54 -14.25 5.10
CA LEU A 21 4.41 -13.32 5.15
C LEU A 21 4.48 -12.41 3.93
N ARG A 22 3.41 -12.43 3.10
CA ARG A 22 3.27 -11.59 1.90
C ARG A 22 2.28 -10.47 2.18
N LEU A 23 2.80 -9.25 2.28
CA LEU A 23 2.02 -8.03 2.46
C LEU A 23 2.22 -7.12 1.26
N ASP A 24 1.14 -6.51 0.80
CA ASP A 24 1.18 -5.36 -0.10
C ASP A 24 0.90 -4.08 0.70
N THR A 25 1.64 -3.03 0.44
CA THR A 25 1.54 -1.79 1.22
C THR A 25 0.55 -0.79 0.66
N HIS A 26 -0.11 -1.09 -0.48
CA HIS A 26 -1.08 -0.18 -1.07
C HIS A 26 -2.19 -0.92 -1.82
N LEU A 27 -3.35 -1.03 -1.15
CA LEU A 27 -4.54 -1.70 -1.66
C LEU A 27 -5.72 -0.71 -1.61
N ASP A 28 -6.11 -0.14 -2.76
CA ASP A 28 -7.28 0.74 -2.87
C ASP A 28 -8.62 -0.02 -2.91
N THR A 29 -8.56 -1.32 -2.66
CA THR A 29 -9.71 -2.22 -2.59
C THR A 29 -10.91 -1.68 -1.78
N PRO A 30 -10.74 -0.85 -0.72
CA PRO A 30 -11.86 -0.27 0.00
C PRO A 30 -12.82 0.58 -0.85
N ILE A 31 -12.40 1.05 -2.03
CA ILE A 31 -13.28 1.73 -2.99
C ILE A 31 -14.46 0.84 -3.41
N HIS A 32 -14.27 -0.48 -3.39
CA HIS A 32 -15.28 -1.45 -3.77
C HIS A 32 -16.24 -1.82 -2.64
N PHE A 33 -15.85 -1.64 -1.37
CA PHE A 33 -16.65 -2.10 -0.23
C PHE A 33 -18.00 -1.37 -0.08
N GLY A 34 -18.10 -0.15 -0.62
CA GLY A 34 -19.37 0.61 -0.68
C GLY A 34 -20.21 0.33 -1.92
N ARG A 35 -19.77 -0.55 -2.83
CA ARG A 35 -20.51 -0.86 -4.07
C ARG A 35 -21.64 -1.85 -3.81
N ALA A 36 -22.80 -1.57 -4.41
CA ALA A 36 -23.96 -2.44 -4.30
C ALA A 36 -23.69 -3.82 -4.94
N GLY A 37 -23.81 -4.86 -4.12
CA GLY A 37 -23.63 -6.25 -4.57
C GLY A 37 -22.18 -6.70 -4.79
N TRP A 38 -21.19 -5.85 -4.53
CA TRP A 38 -19.80 -6.27 -4.53
C TRP A 38 -19.44 -6.96 -3.20
N ASP A 39 -18.79 -8.11 -3.28
CA ASP A 39 -18.40 -8.90 -2.11
C ASP A 39 -16.97 -9.43 -2.28
N ILE A 40 -16.06 -9.08 -1.37
CA ILE A 40 -14.67 -9.53 -1.36
C ILE A 40 -14.53 -11.05 -1.36
N MET A 41 -15.53 -11.79 -0.92
CA MET A 41 -15.53 -13.27 -0.92
C MET A 41 -15.85 -13.87 -2.28
N THR A 42 -16.37 -13.08 -3.22
CA THR A 42 -16.65 -13.50 -4.59
C THR A 42 -15.43 -13.25 -5.48
N ARG A 43 -15.15 -14.16 -6.42
CA ARG A 43 -14.11 -13.94 -7.42
C ARG A 43 -14.59 -12.94 -8.45
N HIS A 44 -13.83 -11.85 -8.60
CA HIS A 44 -14.03 -10.79 -9.58
C HIS A 44 -13.01 -10.87 -10.72
N THR A 45 -13.16 -10.04 -11.73
CA THR A 45 -12.13 -9.82 -12.77
C THR A 45 -11.98 -8.34 -13.05
N TYR A 46 -10.75 -7.91 -13.34
CA TYR A 46 -10.48 -6.51 -13.72
C TYR A 46 -11.30 -6.06 -14.91
N HIS A 47 -11.49 -6.95 -15.88
CA HIS A 47 -12.29 -6.67 -17.09
C HIS A 47 -13.76 -6.39 -16.78
N ASP A 48 -14.36 -7.11 -15.83
CA ASP A 48 -15.80 -7.03 -15.59
C ASP A 48 -16.18 -5.87 -14.67
N ASP A 49 -15.33 -5.59 -13.66
CA ASP A 49 -15.69 -4.61 -12.63
C ASP A 49 -14.51 -3.87 -12.01
N MET A 50 -13.31 -3.96 -12.65
CA MET A 50 -12.05 -3.34 -12.27
C MET A 50 -11.41 -3.84 -10.98
N SER A 51 -11.98 -4.83 -10.32
CA SER A 51 -11.39 -5.35 -9.09
C SER A 51 -10.15 -6.18 -9.38
N GLN A 52 -9.08 -5.91 -8.63
CA GLN A 52 -7.82 -6.64 -8.72
C GLN A 52 -7.56 -7.49 -7.46
N VAL A 53 -8.31 -7.24 -6.38
CA VAL A 53 -8.17 -7.91 -5.09
C VAL A 53 -9.51 -8.47 -4.62
N ASP A 54 -9.55 -9.77 -4.39
CA ASP A 54 -10.62 -10.47 -3.67
C ASP A 54 -10.05 -11.68 -2.91
N TYR A 55 -10.79 -12.23 -1.98
CA TYR A 55 -10.32 -13.33 -1.15
C TYR A 55 -9.89 -14.58 -1.95
N PRO A 56 -10.65 -15.05 -2.96
CA PRO A 56 -10.21 -16.17 -3.81
C PRO A 56 -8.85 -15.91 -4.46
N ARG A 57 -8.63 -14.73 -5.05
CA ARG A 57 -7.36 -14.36 -5.69
C ARG A 57 -6.24 -14.10 -4.69
N MET A 58 -6.53 -13.55 -3.50
CA MET A 58 -5.55 -13.47 -2.40
C MET A 58 -5.07 -14.85 -1.98
N VAL A 59 -5.97 -15.87 -1.95
CA VAL A 59 -5.59 -17.25 -1.64
C VAL A 59 -4.71 -17.82 -2.76
N GLU A 60 -5.11 -17.66 -4.02
CA GLU A 60 -4.40 -18.14 -5.20
C GLU A 60 -3.00 -17.53 -5.32
N GLY A 61 -2.88 -16.21 -5.16
CA GLY A 61 -1.61 -15.48 -5.22
C GLY A 61 -0.77 -15.58 -3.94
N GLY A 62 -1.35 -16.14 -2.87
CA GLY A 62 -0.68 -16.25 -1.57
C GLY A 62 -0.49 -14.92 -0.87
N LEU A 63 -1.31 -13.89 -1.16
CA LEU A 63 -1.30 -12.61 -0.47
C LEU A 63 -1.89 -12.79 0.94
N ASP A 64 -1.08 -12.59 1.97
CA ASP A 64 -1.53 -12.72 3.37
C ASP A 64 -2.26 -11.47 3.87
N GLY A 65 -2.22 -10.36 3.14
CA GLY A 65 -2.91 -9.12 3.47
C GLY A 65 -2.11 -7.88 3.08
N GLY A 66 -2.41 -6.76 3.70
CA GLY A 66 -1.74 -5.50 3.38
C GLY A 66 -2.37 -4.27 4.05
N PHE A 67 -2.05 -3.12 3.47
CA PHE A 67 -2.59 -1.83 3.89
C PHE A 67 -3.76 -1.46 2.99
N PHE A 68 -4.96 -1.51 3.54
CA PHE A 68 -6.21 -1.10 2.90
C PHE A 68 -6.34 0.41 3.02
N VAL A 69 -6.42 1.09 1.89
CA VAL A 69 -6.24 2.53 1.80
C VAL A 69 -7.53 3.30 2.05
N LEU A 70 -7.44 4.32 2.87
CA LEU A 70 -8.46 5.37 3.03
C LEU A 70 -8.08 6.51 2.09
N TYR A 71 -8.32 6.34 0.80
CA TYR A 71 -8.16 7.39 -0.19
C TYR A 71 -9.41 8.27 -0.23
N THR A 72 -9.23 9.56 -0.41
CA THR A 72 -10.31 10.51 -0.76
C THR A 72 -9.78 11.54 -1.73
N PRO A 73 -10.47 11.83 -2.83
CA PRO A 73 -10.09 12.91 -3.72
C PRO A 73 -9.97 14.23 -2.97
N GLN A 74 -9.00 15.04 -3.36
CA GLN A 74 -8.78 16.35 -2.77
C GLN A 74 -9.74 17.38 -3.37
N GLY A 75 -10.56 17.98 -2.54
CA GLY A 75 -11.40 19.14 -2.87
C GLY A 75 -10.73 20.47 -2.53
N PRO A 76 -11.48 21.57 -2.50
CA PRO A 76 -10.97 22.88 -2.08
C PRO A 76 -10.40 22.86 -0.65
N LEU A 77 -9.33 23.61 -0.42
CA LEU A 77 -8.70 23.75 0.90
C LEU A 77 -9.53 24.66 1.82
N THR A 78 -10.76 24.22 2.12
CA THR A 78 -11.75 24.91 2.96
C THR A 78 -12.29 23.99 4.05
N ALA A 79 -12.86 24.55 5.10
CA ALA A 79 -13.49 23.77 6.17
C ALA A 79 -14.52 22.76 5.61
N GLN A 80 -15.38 23.19 4.67
CA GLN A 80 -16.37 22.31 4.06
C GLN A 80 -15.74 21.17 3.23
N GLY A 81 -14.66 21.46 2.48
CA GLY A 81 -13.93 20.44 1.71
C GLY A 81 -13.28 19.41 2.63
N TYR A 82 -12.65 19.87 3.71
CA TYR A 82 -12.04 18.99 4.71
C TYR A 82 -13.07 18.11 5.42
N GLU A 83 -14.24 18.68 5.78
CA GLU A 83 -15.32 17.93 6.44
C GLU A 83 -15.86 16.82 5.53
N ALA A 84 -16.14 17.14 4.28
CA ALA A 84 -16.62 16.15 3.31
C ALA A 84 -15.63 14.99 3.12
N ALA A 85 -14.33 15.28 2.95
CA ALA A 85 -13.30 14.27 2.82
C ALA A 85 -13.11 13.47 4.11
N ARG A 86 -13.17 14.10 5.28
CA ARG A 86 -13.08 13.43 6.57
C ARG A 86 -14.21 12.41 6.75
N ASP A 87 -15.44 12.82 6.47
CA ASP A 87 -16.62 11.97 6.64
C ASP A 87 -16.54 10.77 5.67
N TRP A 88 -16.03 10.99 4.47
CA TRP A 88 -15.78 9.93 3.50
C TRP A 88 -14.68 8.97 3.95
N ALA A 89 -13.51 9.47 4.40
CA ALA A 89 -12.43 8.63 4.94
C ALA A 89 -12.90 7.80 6.15
N LEU A 90 -13.72 8.38 7.03
CA LEU A 90 -14.33 7.66 8.15
C LEU A 90 -15.27 6.56 7.65
N MET A 91 -16.08 6.82 6.63
CA MET A 91 -16.99 5.82 6.03
C MET A 91 -16.19 4.66 5.43
N ARG A 92 -15.11 4.92 4.67
CA ARG A 92 -14.23 3.85 4.15
C ARG A 92 -13.60 3.02 5.27
N SER A 93 -13.18 3.67 6.37
CA SER A 93 -12.70 2.94 7.56
C SER A 93 -13.78 2.05 8.18
N VAL A 94 -15.04 2.52 8.22
CA VAL A 94 -16.18 1.72 8.67
C VAL A 94 -16.39 0.52 7.74
N HIS A 95 -16.42 0.70 6.43
CA HIS A 95 -16.60 -0.38 5.45
C HIS A 95 -15.51 -1.46 5.58
N ILE A 96 -14.23 -1.07 5.77
CA ILE A 96 -13.15 -2.04 6.05
C ILE A 96 -13.47 -2.86 7.31
N ARG A 97 -13.91 -2.21 8.37
CA ARG A 97 -14.23 -2.87 9.65
C ARG A 97 -15.47 -3.77 9.55
N GLU A 98 -16.46 -3.37 8.79
CA GLU A 98 -17.65 -4.16 8.49
C GLU A 98 -17.30 -5.41 7.69
N MET A 99 -16.44 -5.27 6.66
CA MET A 99 -15.90 -6.40 5.89
C MET A 99 -15.19 -7.41 6.81
N VAL A 100 -14.29 -6.94 7.69
CA VAL A 100 -13.60 -7.81 8.65
C VAL A 100 -14.58 -8.47 9.63
N ALA A 101 -15.57 -7.72 10.11
CA ALA A 101 -16.57 -8.23 11.05
C ALA A 101 -17.52 -9.25 10.40
N ALA A 102 -17.81 -9.12 9.12
CA ALA A 102 -18.61 -10.07 8.34
C ALA A 102 -17.87 -11.40 8.09
N HIS A 103 -16.53 -11.37 8.04
CA HIS A 103 -15.70 -12.53 7.70
C HIS A 103 -14.58 -12.76 8.73
N PRO A 104 -14.91 -12.93 10.04
CA PRO A 104 -13.92 -12.97 11.13
C PRO A 104 -13.06 -14.25 11.12
N ASP A 105 -13.44 -15.26 10.36
CA ASP A 105 -12.67 -16.48 10.11
C ASP A 105 -11.67 -16.34 8.95
N LYS A 106 -11.77 -15.27 8.16
CA LYS A 106 -10.92 -15.00 6.97
C LYS A 106 -10.03 -13.79 7.15
N PHE A 107 -10.51 -12.73 7.79
CA PHE A 107 -9.82 -11.45 7.94
C PHE A 107 -9.71 -11.05 9.41
N GLU A 108 -8.67 -10.30 9.74
CA GLU A 108 -8.52 -9.70 11.06
C GLU A 108 -7.75 -8.38 10.98
N LEU A 109 -8.23 -7.35 11.73
CA LEU A 109 -7.52 -6.08 11.84
C LEU A 109 -6.22 -6.25 12.62
N ALA A 110 -5.13 -5.74 12.07
CA ALA A 110 -3.83 -5.69 12.71
C ALA A 110 -3.54 -4.27 13.22
N PHE A 111 -2.99 -4.18 14.42
CA PHE A 111 -2.64 -2.92 15.09
C PHE A 111 -1.15 -2.79 15.38
N THR A 112 -0.41 -3.89 15.30
CA THR A 112 1.03 -3.97 15.52
C THR A 112 1.69 -4.85 14.47
N ALA A 113 3.02 -4.75 14.35
CA ALA A 113 3.78 -5.63 13.49
C ALA A 113 3.62 -7.11 13.90
N ASP A 114 3.51 -7.40 15.20
CA ASP A 114 3.37 -8.77 15.69
C ASP A 114 1.97 -9.34 15.49
N ASP A 115 0.92 -8.48 15.41
CA ASP A 115 -0.41 -8.91 14.98
C ASP A 115 -0.40 -9.55 13.60
N ALA A 116 0.37 -9.01 12.65
CA ALA A 116 0.44 -9.57 11.30
C ALA A 116 0.92 -11.02 11.29
N LEU A 117 1.95 -11.33 12.08
CA LEU A 117 2.47 -12.69 12.21
C LEU A 117 1.45 -13.62 12.89
N ARG A 118 0.81 -13.15 13.97
CA ARG A 118 -0.22 -13.88 14.70
C ARG A 118 -1.44 -14.20 13.80
N ILE A 119 -1.91 -13.21 13.04
CA ILE A 119 -3.06 -13.34 12.15
C ILE A 119 -2.75 -14.35 11.04
N LYS A 120 -1.56 -14.25 10.39
CA LYS A 120 -1.12 -15.23 9.42
C LYS A 120 -1.05 -16.64 10.00
N ALA A 121 -0.47 -16.79 11.19
CA ALA A 121 -0.40 -18.10 11.88
C ALA A 121 -1.79 -18.70 12.18
N ALA A 122 -2.82 -17.84 12.32
CA ALA A 122 -4.22 -18.26 12.44
C ALA A 122 -4.89 -18.56 11.08
N GLY A 123 -4.17 -18.47 9.96
CA GLY A 123 -4.70 -18.72 8.60
C GLY A 123 -5.59 -17.63 8.06
N LYS A 124 -5.58 -16.43 8.66
CA LYS A 124 -6.38 -15.29 8.26
C LYS A 124 -5.57 -14.28 7.45
N ARG A 125 -6.27 -13.37 6.75
CA ARG A 125 -5.68 -12.23 6.04
C ARG A 125 -5.52 -11.03 6.96
N VAL A 126 -4.35 -10.42 6.88
CA VAL A 126 -3.95 -9.25 7.69
C VAL A 126 -4.55 -7.99 7.08
N VAL A 127 -5.26 -7.21 7.88
CA VAL A 127 -5.84 -5.94 7.46
C VAL A 127 -5.24 -4.81 8.30
N PHE A 128 -4.28 -4.07 7.74
CA PHE A 128 -3.91 -2.74 8.21
C PHE A 128 -4.74 -1.70 7.47
N GLN A 129 -4.87 -0.50 8.02
CA GLN A 129 -5.43 0.65 7.33
C GLN A 129 -4.36 1.71 7.14
N SER A 130 -4.42 2.45 6.02
CA SER A 130 -3.58 3.61 5.75
C SER A 130 -4.40 4.79 5.25
N ILE A 131 -3.88 6.00 5.41
CA ILE A 131 -4.41 7.22 4.78
C ILE A 131 -3.44 7.63 3.68
N GLU A 132 -3.87 7.67 2.43
CA GLU A 132 -3.00 8.06 1.33
C GLU A 132 -2.76 9.57 1.31
N ASN A 133 -3.81 10.35 1.47
CA ASN A 133 -3.79 11.80 1.47
C ASN A 133 -4.30 12.34 2.80
N SER A 134 -3.47 13.06 3.54
CA SER A 134 -3.86 13.64 4.83
C SER A 134 -4.82 14.84 4.72
N TYR A 135 -5.25 15.22 3.52
CA TYR A 135 -6.24 16.28 3.28
C TYR A 135 -7.49 16.17 4.17
N PRO A 136 -8.08 14.97 4.43
CA PRO A 136 -9.22 14.78 5.33
C PRO A 136 -9.01 15.24 6.77
N LEU A 137 -7.77 15.41 7.22
CA LEU A 137 -7.47 15.90 8.57
C LEU A 137 -7.75 17.41 8.72
N GLY A 138 -7.93 18.13 7.59
CA GLY A 138 -8.03 19.57 7.61
C GLY A 138 -6.84 20.20 8.33
N THR A 139 -7.11 21.02 9.36
CA THR A 139 -6.09 21.63 10.20
C THR A 139 -6.03 21.04 11.61
N ASP A 140 -6.82 20.00 11.89
CA ASP A 140 -6.93 19.35 13.20
C ASP A 140 -6.14 18.05 13.25
N LEU A 141 -4.91 18.11 13.74
CA LEU A 141 -4.05 16.96 13.89
C LEU A 141 -4.53 15.93 14.93
N SER A 142 -5.49 16.28 15.81
CA SER A 142 -6.05 15.31 16.76
C SER A 142 -6.82 14.19 16.07
N LEU A 143 -7.25 14.39 14.82
CA LEU A 143 -7.88 13.36 13.99
C LEU A 143 -6.94 12.20 13.67
N LEU A 144 -5.60 12.40 13.66
CA LEU A 144 -4.63 11.30 13.53
C LEU A 144 -4.81 10.25 14.65
N GLU A 145 -5.04 10.69 15.89
CA GLU A 145 -5.34 9.78 17.01
C GLU A 145 -6.64 9.03 16.79
N THR A 146 -7.68 9.71 16.27
CA THR A 146 -8.97 9.08 15.92
C THR A 146 -8.78 7.98 14.88
N PHE A 147 -8.13 8.28 13.77
CA PHE A 147 -7.84 7.29 12.71
C PHE A 147 -6.93 6.16 13.21
N ARG A 148 -5.93 6.47 14.05
CA ARG A 148 -5.10 5.44 14.70
C ARG A 148 -5.94 4.45 15.52
N ARG A 149 -6.90 4.93 16.29
CA ARG A 149 -7.83 4.07 17.07
C ARG A 149 -8.74 3.24 16.18
N LEU A 150 -9.09 3.74 14.99
CA LEU A 150 -9.86 2.98 13.99
C LEU A 150 -9.04 1.89 13.30
N GLY A 151 -7.71 1.96 13.32
CA GLY A 151 -6.85 0.93 12.74
C GLY A 151 -5.78 1.46 11.79
N VAL A 152 -5.75 2.76 11.50
CA VAL A 152 -4.71 3.35 10.65
C VAL A 152 -3.33 3.18 11.28
N ARG A 153 -2.35 2.76 10.46
CA ARG A 153 -0.95 2.53 10.86
C ARG A 153 0.05 3.26 9.97
N MET A 154 -0.42 3.85 8.88
CA MET A 154 0.41 4.59 7.94
C MET A 154 -0.37 5.78 7.38
N ALA A 155 0.29 6.89 7.10
CA ALA A 155 -0.32 8.01 6.38
C ALA A 155 0.71 8.76 5.54
N GLY A 156 0.25 9.23 4.34
CA GLY A 156 0.95 10.16 3.47
C GLY A 156 0.40 11.59 3.62
N PRO A 157 1.22 12.64 3.41
CA PRO A 157 0.77 14.02 3.60
C PRO A 157 -0.06 14.55 2.43
N ALA A 158 0.21 14.13 1.19
CA ALA A 158 -0.41 14.64 -0.03
C ALA A 158 -0.61 13.53 -1.06
N HIS A 159 -1.45 13.82 -2.09
CA HIS A 159 -1.64 12.98 -3.28
C HIS A 159 -1.17 13.74 -4.53
N PHE A 160 -2.00 13.95 -5.53
CA PHE A 160 -1.61 14.63 -6.79
C PHE A 160 -1.52 16.15 -6.70
N LEU A 161 -2.11 16.75 -5.66
CA LEU A 161 -2.15 18.20 -5.48
C LEU A 161 -1.48 18.60 -4.17
N ASP A 162 -0.87 19.79 -4.16
CA ASP A 162 -0.43 20.45 -2.94
C ASP A 162 -1.61 20.69 -2.01
N ASN A 163 -1.37 20.54 -0.72
CA ASN A 163 -2.41 20.74 0.29
C ASN A 163 -1.91 21.54 1.50
N GLN A 164 -2.67 21.57 2.58
CA GLN A 164 -2.33 22.30 3.80
C GLN A 164 -1.09 21.74 4.54
N PHE A 165 -0.60 20.56 4.18
CA PHE A 165 0.55 19.91 4.81
C PHE A 165 1.82 20.01 3.99
N ALA A 166 1.76 19.74 2.68
CA ALA A 166 2.94 19.48 1.87
C ALA A 166 2.71 19.71 0.38
N ASP A 167 3.81 19.88 -0.33
CA ASP A 167 3.85 19.87 -1.78
C ASP A 167 3.80 18.44 -2.33
N SER A 168 3.00 18.24 -3.37
CA SER A 168 2.94 17.02 -4.16
C SER A 168 4.08 16.94 -5.19
N ALA A 169 4.44 15.74 -5.59
CA ALA A 169 5.39 15.52 -6.70
C ALA A 169 4.85 15.97 -8.05
N THR A 170 3.53 16.10 -8.20
CA THR A 170 2.85 16.35 -9.49
C THR A 170 2.18 17.72 -9.59
N ASP A 171 2.29 18.55 -8.57
CA ASP A 171 1.76 19.93 -8.58
C ASP A 171 2.91 20.96 -8.59
N LYS A 172 2.53 22.24 -8.69
CA LYS A 172 3.51 23.34 -8.63
C LYS A 172 3.86 23.63 -7.18
N PRO A 173 5.16 23.63 -6.80
CA PRO A 173 5.55 23.82 -5.40
C PRO A 173 4.98 25.12 -4.80
N HIS A 174 4.27 25.01 -3.68
CA HIS A 174 3.71 26.09 -2.90
C HIS A 174 4.51 26.37 -1.62
N TRP A 175 4.87 25.32 -0.91
CA TRP A 175 5.56 25.39 0.38
C TRP A 175 7.08 25.23 0.26
N HIS A 176 7.56 24.74 -0.89
CA HIS A 176 8.93 24.26 -1.09
C HIS A 176 9.31 23.20 -0.03
N GLY A 177 8.41 22.23 0.14
CA GLY A 177 8.48 21.15 1.10
C GLY A 177 7.25 21.07 2.00
N PHE A 178 7.45 20.89 3.30
CA PHE A 178 6.36 20.91 4.27
C PHE A 178 5.94 22.33 4.65
N SER A 179 4.64 22.57 4.78
CA SER A 179 4.09 23.72 5.45
C SER A 179 4.45 23.70 6.96
N PRO A 180 4.23 24.83 7.71
CA PRO A 180 4.36 24.82 9.17
C PRO A 180 3.44 23.76 9.84
N LEU A 181 2.27 23.49 9.28
CA LEU A 181 1.35 22.46 9.77
C LEU A 181 1.88 21.07 9.44
N GLY A 182 2.46 20.86 8.25
CA GLY A 182 3.07 19.60 7.85
C GLY A 182 4.24 19.18 8.72
N LYS A 183 5.06 20.12 9.17
CA LYS A 183 6.13 19.83 10.15
C LYS A 183 5.58 19.34 11.50
N LYS A 184 4.44 19.88 11.94
CA LYS A 184 3.74 19.40 13.14
C LYS A 184 3.10 18.02 12.91
N TRP A 185 2.59 17.78 11.69
CA TRP A 185 2.06 16.47 11.30
C TRP A 185 3.15 15.38 11.41
N VAL A 186 4.39 15.62 10.92
CA VAL A 186 5.51 14.68 11.08
C VAL A 186 5.79 14.37 12.56
N ALA A 187 5.79 15.39 13.42
CA ALA A 187 6.01 15.19 14.85
C ALA A 187 4.89 14.35 15.49
N GLU A 188 3.64 14.59 15.11
CA GLU A 188 2.48 13.88 15.61
C GLU A 188 2.45 12.42 15.12
N MET A 189 2.83 12.16 13.86
CA MET A 189 2.99 10.80 13.33
C MET A 189 3.99 10.00 14.16
N ASN A 190 5.15 10.58 14.48
CA ASN A 190 6.15 9.92 15.32
C ASN A 190 5.63 9.69 16.74
N ARG A 191 4.92 10.67 17.34
CA ARG A 191 4.33 10.54 18.67
C ARG A 191 3.32 9.39 18.75
N LEU A 192 2.47 9.27 17.73
CA LEU A 192 1.42 8.27 17.66
C LEU A 192 1.89 6.89 17.22
N GLY A 193 3.13 6.76 16.76
CA GLY A 193 3.62 5.49 16.22
C GLY A 193 2.96 5.12 14.89
N LEU A 194 2.74 6.11 14.03
CA LEU A 194 2.25 5.94 12.68
C LEU A 194 3.40 6.01 11.68
N ILE A 195 3.44 5.10 10.73
CA ILE A 195 4.41 5.10 9.64
C ILE A 195 4.16 6.32 8.75
N ILE A 196 5.21 7.09 8.49
CA ILE A 196 5.17 8.18 7.52
C ILE A 196 5.38 7.60 6.13
N ASP A 197 4.42 7.83 5.23
CA ASP A 197 4.50 7.47 3.83
C ASP A 197 4.95 8.67 3.00
N GLY A 198 6.07 8.49 2.29
CA GLY A 198 6.62 9.51 1.39
C GLY A 198 6.13 9.41 -0.04
N SER A 199 5.29 8.44 -0.39
CA SER A 199 4.71 8.35 -1.73
C SER A 199 3.92 9.62 -2.06
N HIS A 200 3.90 10.02 -3.33
CA HIS A 200 3.32 11.28 -3.84
C HIS A 200 4.02 12.59 -3.42
N SER A 201 4.92 12.55 -2.46
CA SER A 201 5.60 13.76 -1.97
C SER A 201 6.60 14.31 -2.97
N SER A 202 6.73 15.64 -3.04
CA SER A 202 7.82 16.25 -3.81
C SER A 202 9.18 15.84 -3.27
N ASP A 203 10.21 16.02 -4.09
CA ASP A 203 11.59 15.74 -3.70
C ASP A 203 12.01 16.50 -2.43
N GLU A 204 11.56 17.75 -2.28
CA GLU A 204 11.83 18.60 -1.10
C GLU A 204 11.09 18.10 0.14
N VAL A 205 9.84 17.64 -0.01
CA VAL A 205 9.07 17.02 1.08
C VAL A 205 9.75 15.75 1.54
N PHE A 206 10.18 14.91 0.62
CA PHE A 206 10.90 13.67 0.94
C PHE A 206 12.21 13.95 1.70
N ASP A 207 13.04 14.88 1.21
CA ASP A 207 14.30 15.26 1.89
C ASP A 207 14.03 15.83 3.30
N GLN A 208 12.95 16.62 3.46
CA GLN A 208 12.52 17.12 4.79
C GLN A 208 11.95 16.01 5.69
N MET A 209 11.23 15.00 5.13
CA MET A 209 10.78 13.83 5.90
C MET A 209 11.97 13.09 6.54
N LEU A 210 13.01 12.82 5.75
CA LEU A 210 14.21 12.14 6.23
C LEU A 210 14.97 12.94 7.31
N ALA A 211 14.86 14.27 7.29
CA ALA A 211 15.49 15.14 8.27
C ALA A 211 14.65 15.28 9.56
N LEU A 212 13.33 15.29 9.46
CA LEU A 212 12.41 15.58 10.56
C LEU A 212 11.93 14.34 11.30
N SER A 213 11.75 13.22 10.60
CA SER A 213 11.26 11.98 11.21
C SER A 213 12.30 11.39 12.16
N LYS A 214 11.83 10.94 13.32
CA LYS A 214 12.62 10.21 14.32
C LYS A 214 12.64 8.70 14.08
N ALA A 215 11.76 8.22 13.22
CA ALA A 215 11.66 6.81 12.81
C ALA A 215 11.94 6.68 11.32
N PRO A 216 12.29 5.49 10.82
CA PRO A 216 12.35 5.21 9.39
C PRO A 216 11.01 5.53 8.72
N ILE A 217 11.06 6.01 7.49
CA ILE A 217 9.87 6.25 6.65
C ILE A 217 9.74 5.18 5.57
N ILE A 218 8.59 5.12 4.91
CA ILE A 218 8.35 4.22 3.78
C ILE A 218 7.88 5.04 2.58
N LEU A 219 8.09 4.53 1.38
CA LEU A 219 7.31 4.89 0.21
C LEU A 219 6.41 3.69 -0.09
N SER A 220 5.12 3.81 0.20
CA SER A 220 4.17 2.68 0.14
C SER A 220 3.95 2.14 -1.26
N HIS A 221 4.11 3.00 -2.30
CA HIS A 221 3.94 2.66 -3.71
C HIS A 221 4.68 3.69 -4.59
N SER A 222 5.94 3.43 -4.90
CA SER A 222 6.78 4.31 -5.72
C SER A 222 7.66 3.49 -6.66
N GLY A 223 8.43 4.17 -7.51
CA GLY A 223 9.32 3.53 -8.46
C GLY A 223 10.68 4.23 -8.55
N CYS A 224 11.50 3.78 -9.50
CA CYS A 224 12.85 4.29 -9.72
C CYS A 224 12.88 5.21 -10.94
N LYS A 225 13.33 6.45 -10.74
CA LYS A 225 13.46 7.46 -11.80
C LYS A 225 14.43 7.03 -12.91
N ALA A 226 15.42 6.20 -12.56
CA ALA A 226 16.37 5.64 -13.52
C ALA A 226 15.71 4.67 -14.53
N ILE A 227 14.56 4.06 -14.18
CA ILE A 227 13.80 3.17 -15.07
C ILE A 227 12.79 3.98 -15.89
N TYR A 228 12.06 4.89 -15.24
CA TYR A 228 11.16 5.81 -15.91
C TYR A 228 11.20 7.18 -15.22
N ASP A 229 11.67 8.19 -15.95
CA ASP A 229 11.77 9.57 -15.44
C ASP A 229 10.38 10.20 -15.30
N HIS A 230 9.82 10.01 -14.11
CA HIS A 230 8.52 10.56 -13.72
C HIS A 230 8.63 11.20 -12.33
N PRO A 231 7.92 12.30 -12.03
CA PRO A 231 7.95 12.95 -10.72
C PRO A 231 7.59 12.04 -9.54
N ARG A 232 6.75 11.02 -9.77
CA ARG A 232 6.35 10.03 -8.76
C ARG A 232 7.44 9.01 -8.40
N ASN A 233 8.51 8.94 -9.19
CA ASN A 233 9.61 8.01 -8.99
C ASN A 233 10.80 8.70 -8.32
N LEU A 234 11.52 7.97 -7.45
CA LEU A 234 12.70 8.47 -6.76
C LEU A 234 13.98 8.28 -7.59
N ASP A 235 14.87 9.26 -7.52
CA ASP A 235 16.24 9.10 -8.01
C ASP A 235 17.08 8.19 -7.08
N ASP A 236 18.15 7.62 -7.63
CA ASP A 236 19.03 6.69 -6.92
C ASP A 236 19.69 7.30 -5.67
N GLY A 237 19.94 8.61 -5.68
CA GLY A 237 20.53 9.31 -4.54
C GLY A 237 19.57 9.32 -3.35
N ARG A 238 18.29 9.59 -3.60
CA ARG A 238 17.24 9.55 -2.57
C ARG A 238 16.91 8.14 -2.13
N ILE A 239 16.93 7.16 -3.04
CA ILE A 239 16.76 5.74 -2.68
C ILE A 239 17.87 5.30 -1.71
N ARG A 240 19.13 5.67 -1.95
CA ARG A 240 20.24 5.38 -1.00
C ARG A 240 20.04 6.08 0.35
N LYS A 241 19.67 7.36 0.36
CA LYS A 241 19.39 8.09 1.61
C LYS A 241 18.25 7.46 2.41
N LEU A 242 17.18 6.98 1.74
CA LEU A 242 16.09 6.24 2.37
C LEU A 242 16.62 4.98 3.08
N ALA A 243 17.44 4.19 2.38
CA ALA A 243 18.06 2.99 2.91
C ALA A 243 19.00 3.29 4.10
N GLU A 244 19.85 4.30 3.99
CA GLU A 244 20.75 4.76 5.07
C GLU A 244 19.97 5.16 6.35
N LYS A 245 18.73 5.65 6.20
CA LYS A 245 17.84 5.99 7.30
C LYS A 245 16.99 4.80 7.79
N GLY A 246 17.21 3.60 7.25
CA GLY A 246 16.47 2.39 7.61
C GLY A 246 15.08 2.29 6.98
N GLY A 247 14.75 3.18 6.05
CA GLY A 247 13.46 3.18 5.36
C GLY A 247 13.32 2.09 4.31
N VAL A 248 12.18 2.06 3.62
CA VAL A 248 11.84 1.05 2.60
C VAL A 248 11.12 1.73 1.44
N ILE A 249 11.53 1.41 0.21
CA ILE A 249 10.75 1.71 -0.99
C ILE A 249 9.96 0.47 -1.40
N GLN A 250 8.65 0.63 -1.60
CA GLN A 250 7.76 -0.41 -2.09
C GLN A 250 7.45 -0.12 -3.57
N ILE A 251 7.69 -1.10 -4.41
CA ILE A 251 7.65 -0.91 -5.86
C ILE A 251 6.21 -1.03 -6.35
N ASN A 252 5.77 0.01 -7.06
CA ASN A 252 4.44 0.06 -7.69
C ASN A 252 4.46 -0.49 -9.13
N SER A 253 3.27 -0.68 -9.67
CA SER A 253 3.06 -1.14 -11.06
C SER A 253 2.48 -0.05 -11.98
N VAL A 254 2.48 1.23 -11.54
CA VAL A 254 1.85 2.34 -12.27
C VAL A 254 2.85 3.13 -13.11
N TYR A 255 3.90 3.67 -12.49
CA TYR A 255 4.82 4.62 -13.13
C TYR A 255 6.05 3.92 -13.72
N LEU A 256 5.80 2.98 -14.65
CA LEU A 256 6.84 2.16 -15.30
C LEU A 256 7.15 2.61 -16.74
N SER A 257 6.22 3.32 -17.38
CA SER A 257 6.35 3.85 -18.73
C SER A 257 5.38 5.01 -18.92
N LYS A 258 5.54 5.72 -20.05
CA LYS A 258 4.57 6.76 -20.45
C LYS A 258 3.18 6.11 -20.63
N ARG A 259 2.20 6.65 -19.95
CA ARG A 259 0.78 6.32 -20.20
C ARG A 259 0.24 7.30 -21.23
N GLU A 260 -0.37 6.77 -22.29
CA GLU A 260 -1.09 7.60 -23.24
C GLU A 260 -2.49 7.90 -22.68
N SER A 261 -2.94 9.14 -22.82
CA SER A 261 -4.29 9.50 -22.39
C SER A 261 -5.31 9.02 -23.43
N ASP A 262 -6.40 8.45 -22.96
CA ASP A 262 -7.62 8.21 -23.72
C ASP A 262 -8.76 8.96 -23.04
N PRO A 263 -9.45 9.88 -23.74
CA PRO A 263 -10.49 10.69 -23.11
C PRO A 263 -11.66 9.86 -22.54
N ALA A 264 -12.01 8.74 -23.18
CA ALA A 264 -13.10 7.88 -22.71
C ALA A 264 -12.70 7.17 -21.43
N MET A 265 -11.48 6.59 -21.38
CA MET A 265 -10.96 5.98 -20.15
C MET A 265 -10.76 7.00 -19.04
N SER A 266 -10.18 8.18 -19.34
CA SER A 266 -9.97 9.21 -18.31
C SER A 266 -11.28 9.66 -17.66
N ALA A 267 -12.34 9.86 -18.47
CA ALA A 267 -13.65 10.22 -17.93
C ALA A 267 -14.30 9.14 -17.06
N VAL A 268 -13.95 7.88 -17.31
CA VAL A 268 -14.37 6.74 -16.48
C VAL A 268 -13.52 6.70 -15.23
N ASP A 269 -12.19 6.77 -15.34
CA ASP A 269 -11.23 6.71 -14.22
C ASP A 269 -11.57 7.75 -13.14
N ASP A 270 -11.81 9.03 -13.52
CA ASP A 270 -12.20 10.09 -12.59
C ASP A 270 -13.48 9.77 -11.78
N ARG A 271 -14.46 9.07 -12.42
CA ARG A 271 -15.71 8.68 -11.76
C ARG A 271 -15.56 7.45 -10.88
N LEU A 272 -14.59 6.61 -11.17
CA LEU A 272 -14.34 5.40 -10.41
C LEU A 272 -13.73 5.69 -9.04
N GLU A 273 -12.93 6.75 -8.92
CA GLU A 273 -12.40 7.20 -7.63
C GLU A 273 -13.50 7.50 -6.60
N VAL A 274 -14.73 7.79 -7.07
CA VAL A 274 -15.88 8.16 -6.24
C VAL A 274 -17.04 7.15 -6.31
N ILE A 275 -16.80 5.95 -6.85
CA ILE A 275 -17.85 4.96 -7.10
C ILE A 275 -18.67 4.60 -5.84
N ASP A 276 -18.04 4.55 -4.69
CA ASP A 276 -18.68 4.26 -3.40
C ASP A 276 -19.59 5.41 -2.89
N GLN A 277 -19.57 6.58 -3.53
CA GLN A 277 -20.46 7.70 -3.26
C GLN A 277 -21.66 7.78 -4.23
N LEU A 278 -21.67 6.93 -5.25
CA LEU A 278 -22.73 6.91 -6.26
C LEU A 278 -23.90 6.02 -5.83
N SER A 279 -25.09 6.32 -6.32
CA SER A 279 -26.24 5.43 -6.16
C SER A 279 -26.02 4.09 -6.89
N PRO A 280 -26.71 3.00 -6.51
CA PRO A 280 -26.57 1.71 -7.17
C PRO A 280 -26.78 1.76 -8.69
N ASP A 281 -27.74 2.56 -9.18
CA ASP A 281 -27.99 2.72 -10.61
C ASP A 281 -26.85 3.46 -11.34
N GLU A 282 -26.22 4.44 -10.66
CA GLU A 282 -25.06 5.16 -11.21
C GLU A 282 -23.82 4.28 -11.20
N GLN A 283 -23.62 3.47 -10.17
CA GLN A 283 -22.54 2.47 -10.11
C GLN A 283 -22.67 1.48 -11.27
N ALA A 284 -23.85 0.92 -11.51
CA ALA A 284 -24.09 -0.02 -12.61
C ALA A 284 -23.82 0.62 -13.98
N ARG A 285 -24.24 1.87 -14.20
CA ARG A 285 -23.92 2.61 -15.43
C ARG A 285 -22.43 2.85 -15.60
N LEU A 286 -21.74 3.25 -14.54
CA LEU A 286 -20.31 3.49 -14.57
C LEU A 286 -19.51 2.22 -14.93
N ILE A 287 -19.90 1.08 -14.37
CA ILE A 287 -19.29 -0.22 -14.73
C ILE A 287 -19.55 -0.57 -16.21
N ALA A 288 -20.75 -0.31 -16.73
CA ALA A 288 -21.02 -0.51 -18.16
C ALA A 288 -20.20 0.44 -19.04
N ASP A 289 -20.04 1.71 -18.65
CA ASP A 289 -19.19 2.68 -19.33
C ASP A 289 -17.71 2.22 -19.34
N TYR A 290 -17.22 1.70 -18.20
CA TYR A 290 -15.89 1.11 -18.09
C TYR A 290 -15.67 -0.07 -19.02
N GLN A 291 -16.60 -1.03 -19.03
CA GLN A 291 -16.53 -2.20 -19.91
C GLN A 291 -16.48 -1.78 -21.39
N ALA A 292 -17.30 -0.80 -21.78
CA ALA A 292 -17.31 -0.28 -23.14
C ALA A 292 -16.02 0.45 -23.52
N ALA A 293 -15.46 1.25 -22.62
CA ALA A 293 -14.20 1.97 -22.84
C ALA A 293 -13.01 1.00 -22.86
N SER A 294 -12.93 0.08 -21.90
CA SER A 294 -11.86 -0.92 -21.77
C SER A 294 -11.79 -1.87 -22.97
N ALA A 295 -12.93 -2.28 -23.53
CA ALA A 295 -12.98 -3.15 -24.72
C ALA A 295 -12.32 -2.52 -25.96
N ASN A 296 -12.22 -1.17 -26.01
CA ASN A 296 -11.62 -0.41 -27.09
C ASN A 296 -10.27 0.22 -26.73
N ASP A 297 -9.76 -0.06 -25.52
CA ASP A 297 -8.47 0.47 -25.10
C ASP A 297 -7.31 -0.34 -25.70
N HIS A 298 -6.63 0.24 -26.67
CA HIS A 298 -5.47 -0.36 -27.35
C HIS A 298 -4.17 0.40 -27.02
N ARG A 299 -4.18 1.22 -25.96
CA ARG A 299 -2.98 1.97 -25.54
C ARG A 299 -1.86 1.02 -25.14
N PRO A 300 -0.60 1.35 -25.44
CA PRO A 300 0.54 0.63 -24.91
C PRO A 300 0.49 0.60 -23.37
N ARG A 301 0.62 -0.58 -22.81
CA ARG A 301 0.66 -0.79 -21.35
C ARG A 301 2.02 -1.31 -20.95
N ALA A 302 2.47 -0.95 -19.76
CA ALA A 302 3.62 -1.58 -19.12
C ALA A 302 3.37 -3.08 -18.93
N ASN A 303 4.42 -3.85 -18.77
CA ASN A 303 4.37 -5.29 -18.60
C ASN A 303 5.19 -5.77 -17.39
N PHE A 304 5.08 -7.06 -17.09
CA PHE A 304 5.76 -7.69 -15.97
C PHE A 304 7.29 -7.51 -16.00
N ASP A 305 7.91 -7.54 -17.18
CA ASP A 305 9.37 -7.36 -17.29
C ASP A 305 9.78 -5.94 -16.87
N MET A 306 8.99 -4.92 -17.22
CA MET A 306 9.25 -3.53 -16.78
C MET A 306 9.07 -3.38 -15.26
N PHE A 307 8.07 -4.03 -14.68
CA PHE A 307 7.90 -4.08 -13.22
C PHE A 307 9.13 -4.73 -12.56
N MET A 308 9.57 -5.87 -13.06
CA MET A 308 10.75 -6.56 -12.52
C MET A 308 12.03 -5.77 -12.71
N GLN A 309 12.21 -5.04 -13.81
CA GLN A 309 13.35 -4.13 -14.00
C GLN A 309 13.39 -3.05 -12.93
N ASN A 310 12.23 -2.46 -12.59
CA ASN A 310 12.09 -1.46 -11.54
C ASN A 310 12.44 -2.07 -10.16
N LEU A 311 11.87 -3.21 -9.83
CA LEU A 311 12.12 -3.92 -8.57
C LEU A 311 13.60 -4.30 -8.41
N LEU A 312 14.21 -4.88 -9.45
CA LEU A 312 15.63 -5.29 -9.42
C LEU A 312 16.55 -4.09 -9.35
N HIS A 313 16.23 -2.96 -10.02
CA HIS A 313 17.01 -1.74 -9.89
C HIS A 313 16.96 -1.18 -8.46
N ALA A 314 15.78 -1.11 -7.85
CA ALA A 314 15.65 -0.70 -6.45
C ALA A 314 16.48 -1.59 -5.50
N LEU A 315 16.42 -2.91 -5.68
CA LEU A 315 17.22 -3.89 -4.92
C LEU A 315 18.74 -3.68 -5.11
N GLN A 316 19.18 -3.34 -6.31
CA GLN A 316 20.57 -3.03 -6.59
C GLN A 316 21.03 -1.74 -5.90
N VAL A 317 20.16 -0.71 -5.84
CA VAL A 317 20.52 0.62 -5.31
C VAL A 317 20.42 0.66 -3.79
N ALA A 318 19.34 0.11 -3.21
CA ALA A 318 19.03 0.20 -1.79
C ALA A 318 19.47 -1.02 -0.97
N GLY A 319 19.66 -2.17 -1.62
CA GLY A 319 19.85 -3.45 -0.94
C GLY A 319 18.54 -4.10 -0.50
N VAL A 320 18.61 -5.41 -0.24
CA VAL A 320 17.45 -6.27 0.01
C VAL A 320 16.63 -5.89 1.26
N ASP A 321 17.24 -5.24 2.23
CA ASP A 321 16.61 -4.83 3.48
C ASP A 321 15.72 -3.58 3.35
N HIS A 322 15.71 -2.93 2.17
CA HIS A 322 15.12 -1.62 1.95
C HIS A 322 14.14 -1.56 0.77
N VAL A 323 13.73 -2.72 0.25
CA VAL A 323 12.81 -2.81 -0.89
C VAL A 323 11.67 -3.78 -0.58
N GLY A 324 10.48 -3.50 -1.11
CA GLY A 324 9.33 -4.37 -1.00
C GLY A 324 8.32 -4.13 -2.13
N ILE A 325 7.08 -4.58 -1.93
CA ILE A 325 6.00 -4.54 -2.92
C ILE A 325 4.84 -3.70 -2.39
N GLY A 326 4.41 -2.75 -3.21
CA GLY A 326 3.22 -1.94 -3.03
C GLY A 326 2.66 -1.63 -4.41
N ALA A 327 1.98 -2.62 -5.00
CA ALA A 327 1.71 -2.65 -6.43
C ALA A 327 0.63 -1.67 -6.88
N ASP A 328 -0.07 -1.03 -5.94
CA ASP A 328 -1.12 -0.05 -6.21
C ASP A 328 -2.38 -0.71 -6.81
N TRP A 329 -2.77 -1.85 -6.22
CA TRP A 329 -3.95 -2.60 -6.65
C TRP A 329 -5.22 -1.81 -6.39
N ASP A 330 -6.12 -1.83 -7.38
CA ASP A 330 -7.39 -1.08 -7.40
C ASP A 330 -7.22 0.45 -7.42
N GLY A 331 -5.96 0.98 -7.39
CA GLY A 331 -5.61 2.40 -7.47
C GLY A 331 -4.97 2.83 -8.79
N GLY A 332 -4.97 1.94 -9.80
CA GLY A 332 -4.40 2.18 -11.12
C GLY A 332 -3.22 1.28 -11.45
N GLY A 333 -2.85 0.39 -10.53
CA GLY A 333 -1.83 -0.63 -10.73
C GLY A 333 -2.28 -1.77 -11.64
N GLY A 334 -1.37 -2.73 -11.78
CA GLY A 334 -1.55 -3.86 -12.70
C GLY A 334 -0.98 -3.60 -14.09
N VAL A 335 -0.20 -4.55 -14.57
CA VAL A 335 0.47 -4.50 -15.87
C VAL A 335 0.25 -5.80 -16.63
N ILE A 336 0.51 -5.83 -17.94
CA ILE A 336 0.40 -7.06 -18.73
C ILE A 336 1.29 -8.14 -18.10
N GLY A 337 0.67 -9.27 -17.74
CA GLY A 337 1.34 -10.41 -17.10
C GLY A 337 1.48 -10.32 -15.58
N LEU A 338 1.03 -9.22 -14.95
CA LEU A 338 0.84 -9.03 -13.51
C LEU A 338 -0.43 -8.18 -13.35
N GLU A 339 -1.59 -8.76 -13.57
CA GLU A 339 -2.85 -8.03 -13.75
C GLU A 339 -3.68 -7.93 -12.48
N ASP A 340 -3.50 -8.88 -11.57
CA ASP A 340 -4.15 -8.89 -10.26
C ASP A 340 -3.33 -9.68 -9.22
N VAL A 341 -3.83 -9.77 -7.99
CA VAL A 341 -3.09 -10.41 -6.90
C VAL A 341 -2.90 -11.92 -7.06
N ALA A 342 -3.61 -12.60 -7.97
CA ALA A 342 -3.36 -14.02 -8.27
C ALA A 342 -2.01 -14.23 -8.99
N ASP A 343 -1.50 -13.20 -9.64
CA ASP A 343 -0.23 -13.23 -10.38
C ASP A 343 1.03 -13.09 -9.49
N LEU A 344 0.89 -12.76 -8.21
CA LEU A 344 2.01 -12.49 -7.29
C LEU A 344 3.09 -13.60 -7.22
N PRO A 345 2.78 -14.92 -7.40
CA PRO A 345 3.80 -15.95 -7.45
C PRO A 345 4.85 -15.76 -8.54
N LYS A 346 4.52 -15.04 -9.63
CA LYS A 346 5.45 -14.71 -10.71
C LYS A 346 6.61 -13.84 -10.21
N ILE A 347 6.34 -12.88 -9.30
CA ILE A 347 7.36 -12.02 -8.67
C ILE A 347 8.34 -12.87 -7.87
N THR A 348 7.83 -13.78 -7.02
CA THR A 348 8.67 -14.69 -6.24
C THR A 348 9.55 -15.54 -7.15
N THR A 349 8.98 -16.09 -8.23
CA THR A 349 9.71 -16.90 -9.21
C THR A 349 10.82 -16.10 -9.88
N ALA A 350 10.53 -14.87 -10.31
CA ALA A 350 11.50 -13.99 -10.95
C ALA A 350 12.63 -13.56 -10.00
N LEU A 351 12.32 -13.25 -8.73
CA LEU A 351 13.33 -12.94 -7.71
C LEU A 351 14.28 -14.13 -7.48
N LYS A 352 13.75 -15.35 -7.36
CA LYS A 352 14.56 -16.54 -7.22
C LYS A 352 15.44 -16.81 -8.45
N ALA A 353 14.90 -16.59 -9.65
CA ALA A 353 15.66 -16.69 -10.91
C ALA A 353 16.78 -15.63 -10.98
N ALA A 354 16.60 -14.46 -10.37
CA ALA A 354 17.61 -13.41 -10.24
C ALA A 354 18.63 -13.67 -9.12
N GLY A 355 18.52 -14.78 -8.39
CA GLY A 355 19.50 -15.23 -7.38
C GLY A 355 19.19 -14.83 -5.94
N TYR A 356 18.01 -14.26 -5.65
CA TYR A 356 17.59 -13.95 -4.29
C TYR A 356 17.20 -15.22 -3.53
N SER A 357 17.71 -15.34 -2.30
CA SER A 357 17.40 -16.47 -1.40
C SER A 357 15.95 -16.40 -0.88
N ASP A 358 15.45 -17.51 -0.29
CA ASP A 358 14.14 -17.52 0.37
C ASP A 358 14.08 -16.49 1.52
N ALA A 359 15.19 -16.28 2.22
CA ALA A 359 15.27 -15.27 3.27
C ALA A 359 15.19 -13.83 2.69
N ASP A 360 15.78 -13.57 1.53
CA ASP A 360 15.68 -12.28 0.85
C ASP A 360 14.25 -12.04 0.34
N VAL A 361 13.64 -13.04 -0.24
CA VAL A 361 12.24 -13.00 -0.69
C VAL A 361 11.29 -12.72 0.48
N ALA A 362 11.54 -13.33 1.65
CA ALA A 362 10.74 -13.07 2.84
C ALA A 362 10.87 -11.62 3.34
N LYS A 363 12.06 -11.02 3.25
CA LYS A 363 12.26 -9.59 3.56
C LYS A 363 11.48 -8.69 2.62
N ILE A 364 11.58 -8.94 1.30
CA ILE A 364 10.93 -8.15 0.25
C ILE A 364 9.40 -8.18 0.42
N TRP A 365 8.80 -9.34 0.68
CA TRP A 365 7.36 -9.49 0.77
C TRP A 365 6.72 -8.88 2.02
N GLY A 366 7.36 -8.94 3.17
CA GLY A 366 6.73 -8.43 4.40
C GLY A 366 7.71 -8.08 5.51
N GLY A 367 8.89 -8.74 5.54
CA GLY A 367 9.87 -8.55 6.59
C GLY A 367 10.33 -7.10 6.73
N ASN A 368 10.55 -6.41 5.62
CA ASN A 368 11.05 -5.02 5.61
C ASN A 368 10.01 -4.03 6.12
N VAL A 369 8.75 -4.14 5.72
CA VAL A 369 7.68 -3.26 6.23
C VAL A 369 7.44 -3.51 7.72
N LEU A 370 7.44 -4.76 8.18
CA LEU A 370 7.30 -5.06 9.61
C LEU A 370 8.49 -4.55 10.44
N ARG A 371 9.70 -4.57 9.89
CA ARG A 371 10.88 -3.95 10.53
C ARG A 371 10.70 -2.45 10.73
N VAL A 372 10.25 -1.73 9.68
CA VAL A 372 9.95 -0.30 9.80
C VAL A 372 8.84 -0.07 10.82
N MET A 373 7.76 -0.85 10.76
CA MET A 373 6.65 -0.72 11.71
C MET A 373 7.10 -0.87 13.16
N ARG A 374 7.90 -1.90 13.49
CA ARG A 374 8.48 -2.07 14.83
C ARG A 374 9.36 -0.90 15.25
N ALA A 375 10.17 -0.35 14.34
CA ALA A 375 11.00 0.81 14.65
C ALA A 375 10.13 2.05 14.96
N VAL A 376 9.04 2.25 14.23
CA VAL A 376 8.07 3.33 14.48
C VAL A 376 7.37 3.14 15.84
N GLU A 377 6.94 1.93 16.17
CA GLU A 377 6.35 1.57 17.46
C GLU A 377 7.33 1.86 18.63
N GLN A 378 8.60 1.49 18.48
CA GLN A 378 9.65 1.73 19.48
C GLN A 378 9.91 3.23 19.71
N VAL A 379 9.97 4.04 18.64
CA VAL A 379 10.14 5.49 18.74
C VAL A 379 8.98 6.11 19.51
N SER A 380 7.74 5.75 19.20
CA SER A 380 6.55 6.24 19.90
C SER A 380 6.56 5.85 21.39
N ALA A 381 6.91 4.60 21.71
CA ALA A 381 7.02 4.14 23.10
C ALA A 381 8.08 4.94 23.88
N GLY A 382 9.24 5.20 23.25
CA GLY A 382 10.30 6.03 23.86
C GLY A 382 9.88 7.47 24.10
N MET A 383 9.08 8.07 23.20
CA MET A 383 8.54 9.43 23.37
C MET A 383 7.50 9.50 24.51
N SER A 384 6.71 8.45 24.70
CA SER A 384 5.69 8.39 25.75
C SER A 384 6.26 8.15 27.15
N ALA A 385 7.43 7.51 27.26
CA ALA A 385 8.10 7.24 28.53
C ALA A 385 8.90 8.45 29.07
N GLY A 386 9.13 9.46 28.25
CA GLY A 386 9.87 10.69 28.61
C GLY A 386 8.99 11.83 29.12
N HIS A 387 7.69 11.61 29.24
CA HIS A 387 6.68 12.52 29.80
C HIS A 387 6.07 11.91 31.06
#